data_b0581bfc53eb37e5a1cda09286146962
#
_entry.id   b0581bfc53eb37e5a1cda09286146962
#
_cell.length_a   1.000
_cell.length_b   1.000
_cell.length_c   1.000
_cell.angle_alpha   90.00
_cell.angle_beta   90.00
_cell.angle_gamma   90.00
#
_symmetry.space_group_name_H-M   'P 1'
#
loop_
_entity.id
_entity.type
_entity.pdbx_description
1 polymer ?
#
loop_
_entity_poly.entity_id
_entity_poly.type
_entity_poly.pdbx_seq_one_letter_code
_entity_poly.pdbx_strand_id
1 'polypeptide(L)'
;MNYENAKPLLRITNLKQHFPLKGGLTVKANDGITLDIYEGEVFGLVGESGCGKSTLGRTILQLYRQTDGRTMYYGSNLLDMAPKYAFDTIRKLDKYRRHMHETAQKAARTEKEYQAMPAEKQMHFKNTRNHILKEARDAELNVTMLVGGLIVAENLAPVKEAYLALYTAAAKLRDARRLRARWQLEVDDLEHRKKDVSKPQSKLKVCDQQIQKCEAELESCKKKIAELHKQYAGHADYDRYQQNIDEGVDLARLVYNEIRTLRRDLQLIFQDPYSSLNPRMTVGQTISEGMVTHGLLKKNDSRMQEEVLKVMESCGLAPYFLHRYPHQFSGGQRQRIGIARSLAVQPRFVVCDEAVSALDVSIQSQIINLLYDLREERNLTYLFITHDLSVVKYISDRIGVMYLGNMVELAYSEDIFRRPIHPYTQALISAIPTTDPDQNKELPILEGDIPSPINPPKGCKFHTRCRYCTEECKHAVPDWVEVEPHHFVACHHPLL
;
A
#
# COMPACT_ATOMS: atom_id res chain seq x y z
N MET A 1 3.23 18.83 5.62
CA MET A 1 2.86 18.81 4.17
C MET A 1 1.38 19.14 4.02
N ASN A 2 0.98 19.91 3.01
CA ASN A 2 -0.46 20.11 2.73
C ASN A 2 -0.90 19.05 1.71
N TYR A 3 -1.82 18.16 2.09
CA TYR A 3 -2.28 17.02 1.26
C TYR A 3 -3.58 17.32 0.49
N GLU A 4 -4.14 18.52 0.56
CA GLU A 4 -5.44 18.87 -0.06
C GLU A 4 -5.52 18.58 -1.58
N ASN A 5 -4.38 18.63 -2.28
CA ASN A 5 -4.29 18.31 -3.71
C ASN A 5 -3.22 17.25 -4.04
N ALA A 6 -2.68 16.56 -3.04
CA ALA A 6 -1.63 15.58 -3.24
C ALA A 6 -2.23 14.28 -3.81
N LYS A 7 -1.57 13.72 -4.84
CA LYS A 7 -1.92 12.38 -5.32
C LYS A 7 -1.36 11.35 -4.34
N PRO A 8 -2.15 10.36 -3.91
CA PRO A 8 -1.63 9.29 -3.07
C PRO A 8 -0.61 8.44 -3.85
N LEU A 9 0.40 7.94 -3.16
CA LEU A 9 1.26 6.86 -3.67
C LEU A 9 0.55 5.51 -3.56
N LEU A 10 -0.20 5.32 -2.46
CA LEU A 10 -1.02 4.14 -2.20
C LEU A 10 -2.42 4.57 -1.75
N ARG A 11 -3.44 3.99 -2.37
CA ARG A 11 -4.84 4.09 -1.93
C ARG A 11 -5.36 2.71 -1.57
N ILE A 12 -5.72 2.56 -0.34
CA ILE A 12 -6.23 1.30 0.23
C ILE A 12 -7.71 1.50 0.53
N THR A 13 -8.56 0.63 -0.01
CA THR A 13 -10.01 0.72 0.15
C THR A 13 -10.57 -0.62 0.61
N ASN A 14 -11.19 -0.65 1.79
CA ASN A 14 -11.83 -1.84 2.37
C ASN A 14 -10.94 -3.09 2.36
N LEU A 15 -9.63 -2.94 2.58
CA LEU A 15 -8.70 -4.06 2.61
C LEU A 15 -9.06 -5.03 3.73
N LYS A 16 -9.20 -6.32 3.36
CA LYS A 16 -9.37 -7.41 4.33
C LYS A 16 -8.25 -8.43 4.17
N GLN A 17 -7.74 -8.88 5.30
CA GLN A 17 -6.85 -10.02 5.39
C GLN A 17 -7.37 -10.97 6.45
N HIS A 18 -7.95 -12.06 5.99
CA HIS A 18 -8.53 -13.11 6.83
C HIS A 18 -7.73 -14.40 6.66
N PHE A 19 -7.38 -15.04 7.76
CA PHE A 19 -6.65 -16.31 7.75
C PHE A 19 -7.58 -17.43 8.18
N PRO A 20 -7.87 -18.42 7.30
CA PRO A 20 -8.66 -19.58 7.66
C PRO A 20 -7.90 -20.46 8.66
N LEU A 21 -8.63 -20.95 9.68
CA LEU A 21 -8.15 -21.92 10.66
C LEU A 21 -8.83 -23.27 10.47
N LYS A 22 -8.29 -24.30 11.12
CA LYS A 22 -8.95 -25.61 11.20
C LYS A 22 -10.32 -25.47 11.89
N GLY A 23 -11.31 -26.27 11.45
CA GLY A 23 -12.66 -26.23 12.02
C GLY A 23 -13.56 -25.11 11.51
N GLY A 24 -13.24 -24.48 10.37
CA GLY A 24 -14.06 -23.43 9.77
C GLY A 24 -13.97 -22.05 10.44
N LEU A 25 -13.08 -21.90 11.43
CA LEU A 25 -12.80 -20.62 12.08
C LEU A 25 -11.93 -19.74 11.18
N THR A 26 -12.00 -18.42 11.40
CA THR A 26 -11.24 -17.46 10.61
C THR A 26 -10.70 -16.34 11.51
N VAL A 27 -9.40 -16.06 11.44
CA VAL A 27 -8.80 -14.89 12.07
C VAL A 27 -8.99 -13.69 11.16
N LYS A 28 -9.71 -12.68 11.60
CA LYS A 28 -9.91 -11.41 10.89
C LYS A 28 -8.82 -10.41 11.27
N ALA A 29 -7.62 -10.63 10.74
CA ALA A 29 -6.45 -9.83 11.10
C ALA A 29 -6.55 -8.37 10.63
N ASN A 30 -7.11 -8.14 9.45
CA ASN A 30 -7.54 -6.81 8.97
C ASN A 30 -8.94 -6.96 8.38
N ASP A 31 -9.84 -6.03 8.69
CA ASP A 31 -11.26 -6.18 8.35
C ASP A 31 -11.89 -4.84 7.92
N GLY A 32 -11.54 -4.38 6.71
CA GLY A 32 -12.11 -3.17 6.12
C GLY A 32 -11.24 -1.92 6.31
N ILE A 33 -9.92 -2.04 6.18
CA ILE A 33 -9.00 -0.91 6.28
C ILE A 33 -9.13 0.00 5.05
N THR A 34 -9.32 1.30 5.30
CA THR A 34 -9.36 2.34 4.27
C THR A 34 -8.45 3.50 4.68
N LEU A 35 -7.46 3.79 3.84
CA LEU A 35 -6.53 4.91 4.03
C LEU A 35 -5.77 5.22 2.74
N ASP A 36 -5.33 6.47 2.59
CA ASP A 36 -4.39 6.92 1.56
C ASP A 36 -3.02 7.18 2.20
N ILE A 37 -1.93 6.84 1.50
CA ILE A 37 -0.55 7.17 1.88
C ILE A 37 0.03 7.99 0.73
N TYR A 38 0.58 9.18 1.03
CA TYR A 38 1.08 10.12 0.03
C TYR A 38 2.57 9.96 -0.22
N GLU A 39 3.05 10.40 -1.39
CA GLU A 39 4.47 10.33 -1.72
C GLU A 39 5.30 11.23 -0.79
N GLY A 40 6.42 10.71 -0.28
CA GLY A 40 7.29 11.39 0.68
C GLY A 40 6.74 11.46 2.12
N GLU A 41 5.57 10.86 2.40
CA GLU A 41 4.96 10.83 3.73
C GLU A 41 5.58 9.78 4.64
N VAL A 42 5.67 10.08 5.93
CA VAL A 42 5.80 9.08 6.99
C VAL A 42 4.45 8.86 7.63
N PHE A 43 3.78 7.77 7.24
CA PHE A 43 2.52 7.36 7.83
C PHE A 43 2.77 6.46 9.03
N GLY A 44 2.49 6.95 10.23
CA GLY A 44 2.59 6.18 11.48
C GLY A 44 1.39 5.27 11.68
N LEU A 45 1.63 4.02 12.09
CA LEU A 45 0.58 3.06 12.39
C LEU A 45 0.76 2.50 13.78
N VAL A 46 -0.18 2.81 14.68
CA VAL A 46 -0.13 2.45 16.10
C VAL A 46 -1.33 1.64 16.56
N GLY A 47 -1.20 1.01 17.71
CA GLY A 47 -2.23 0.22 18.37
C GLY A 47 -1.64 -0.90 19.21
N GLU A 48 -2.46 -1.58 20.01
CA GLU A 48 -2.03 -2.69 20.88
C GLU A 48 -1.41 -3.85 20.08
N SER A 49 -0.56 -4.65 20.75
CA SER A 49 0.04 -5.85 20.14
C SER A 49 -1.04 -6.81 19.65
N GLY A 50 -0.84 -7.42 18.47
CA GLY A 50 -1.81 -8.33 17.87
C GLY A 50 -3.00 -7.68 17.18
N CYS A 51 -3.14 -6.34 17.12
CA CYS A 51 -4.26 -5.67 16.44
C CYS A 51 -4.20 -5.70 14.90
N GLY A 52 -3.16 -6.30 14.29
CA GLY A 52 -3.08 -6.51 12.83
C GLY A 52 -2.14 -5.57 12.06
N LYS A 53 -1.35 -4.72 12.70
CA LYS A 53 -0.44 -3.72 12.05
C LYS A 53 0.57 -4.35 11.09
N SER A 54 1.37 -5.29 11.57
CA SER A 54 2.36 -6.01 10.75
C SER A 54 1.69 -6.82 9.63
N THR A 55 0.49 -7.36 9.88
CA THR A 55 -0.31 -8.01 8.86
C THR A 55 -0.71 -7.03 7.77
N LEU A 56 -1.15 -5.81 8.12
CA LEU A 56 -1.50 -4.77 7.16
C LEU A 56 -0.31 -4.42 6.28
N GLY A 57 0.85 -4.10 6.85
CA GLY A 57 2.07 -3.78 6.10
C GLY A 57 2.46 -4.89 5.12
N ARG A 58 2.46 -6.15 5.57
CA ARG A 58 2.77 -7.31 4.72
C ARG A 58 1.71 -7.55 3.65
N THR A 59 0.44 -7.24 3.91
CA THR A 59 -0.65 -7.37 2.93
C THR A 59 -0.56 -6.28 1.87
N ILE A 60 -0.25 -5.02 2.23
CA ILE A 60 0.00 -3.93 1.27
C ILE A 60 1.12 -4.32 0.30
N LEU A 61 2.22 -4.90 0.81
CA LEU A 61 3.34 -5.41 0.00
C LEU A 61 3.02 -6.71 -0.77
N GLN A 62 1.79 -7.23 -0.66
CA GLN A 62 1.35 -8.50 -1.24
C GLN A 62 2.26 -9.69 -0.87
N LEU A 63 2.84 -9.67 0.34
CA LEU A 63 3.47 -10.85 0.96
C LEU A 63 2.39 -11.81 1.46
N TYR A 64 1.25 -11.29 1.91
CA TYR A 64 -0.01 -11.99 2.08
C TYR A 64 -0.97 -11.50 1.00
N ARG A 65 -1.59 -12.42 0.27
CA ARG A 65 -2.61 -12.05 -0.71
C ARG A 65 -3.86 -11.63 0.02
N GLN A 66 -4.28 -10.36 -0.14
CA GLN A 66 -5.48 -9.86 0.52
C GLN A 66 -6.74 -10.66 0.14
N THR A 67 -7.63 -10.81 1.12
CA THR A 67 -8.85 -11.61 0.96
C THR A 67 -9.94 -10.83 0.22
N ASP A 68 -10.00 -9.51 0.45
CA ASP A 68 -10.99 -8.60 -0.15
C ASP A 68 -10.47 -7.16 -0.14
N GLY A 69 -11.17 -6.27 -0.83
CA GLY A 69 -10.82 -4.86 -0.95
C GLY A 69 -9.83 -4.58 -2.07
N ARG A 70 -9.29 -3.37 -2.08
CA ARG A 70 -8.47 -2.85 -3.17
C ARG A 70 -7.23 -2.15 -2.63
N THR A 71 -6.09 -2.34 -3.28
CA THR A 71 -4.83 -1.65 -2.98
C THR A 71 -4.26 -1.08 -4.26
N MET A 72 -4.54 0.21 -4.51
CA MET A 72 -4.04 0.92 -5.70
C MET A 72 -2.66 1.51 -5.42
N TYR A 73 -1.74 1.29 -6.34
CA TYR A 73 -0.38 1.84 -6.33
C TYR A 73 -0.18 2.76 -7.53
N TYR A 74 0.24 4.00 -7.26
CA TYR A 74 0.40 5.05 -8.26
C TYR A 74 1.87 5.36 -8.62
N GLY A 75 2.82 4.68 -7.98
CA GLY A 75 4.24 4.78 -8.34
C GLY A 75 4.58 4.16 -9.70
N SER A 76 3.63 3.42 -10.29
CA SER A 76 3.73 2.87 -11.65
C SER A 76 2.40 3.05 -12.36
N ASN A 77 2.45 3.37 -13.66
CA ASN A 77 1.25 3.53 -14.48
C ASN A 77 0.72 2.17 -14.96
N LEU A 78 -0.60 2.05 -15.05
CA LEU A 78 -1.28 0.83 -15.50
C LEU A 78 -0.82 0.38 -16.91
N LEU A 79 -0.56 1.32 -17.82
CA LEU A 79 -0.06 1.02 -19.17
C LEU A 79 1.39 0.55 -19.15
N ASP A 80 2.26 1.13 -18.30
CA ASP A 80 3.66 0.68 -18.18
C ASP A 80 3.77 -0.74 -17.63
N MET A 81 2.82 -1.14 -16.77
CA MET A 81 2.72 -2.51 -16.26
C MET A 81 2.04 -3.45 -17.24
N ALA A 82 1.04 -3.00 -17.97
CA ALA A 82 0.15 -3.80 -18.83
C ALA A 82 -0.22 -5.14 -18.16
N PRO A 83 -0.92 -5.11 -16.99
CA PRO A 83 -1.09 -6.29 -16.16
C PRO A 83 -2.11 -7.26 -16.75
N LYS A 84 -1.94 -8.54 -16.45
CA LYS A 84 -2.81 -9.61 -16.95
C LYS A 84 -4.30 -9.39 -16.62
N TYR A 85 -4.59 -8.85 -15.43
CA TYR A 85 -5.97 -8.60 -15.04
C TYR A 85 -6.68 -7.59 -15.95
N ALA A 86 -5.96 -6.61 -16.53
CA ALA A 86 -6.53 -5.66 -17.46
C ALA A 86 -6.96 -6.38 -18.75
N PHE A 87 -6.08 -7.21 -19.33
CA PHE A 87 -6.43 -8.04 -20.49
C PHE A 87 -7.62 -8.96 -20.22
N ASP A 88 -7.63 -9.65 -19.05
CA ASP A 88 -8.68 -10.60 -18.72
C ASP A 88 -10.04 -9.90 -18.50
N THR A 89 -10.02 -8.70 -17.90
CA THR A 89 -11.23 -7.89 -17.73
C THR A 89 -11.78 -7.42 -19.08
N ILE A 90 -10.94 -6.88 -19.96
CA ILE A 90 -11.36 -6.41 -21.30
C ILE A 90 -11.89 -7.57 -22.15
N ARG A 91 -11.22 -8.74 -22.14
CA ARG A 91 -11.73 -9.91 -22.88
C ARG A 91 -13.12 -10.35 -22.43
N LYS A 92 -13.42 -10.22 -21.14
CA LYS A 92 -14.67 -10.65 -20.52
C LYS A 92 -15.62 -9.46 -20.22
N LEU A 93 -15.46 -8.36 -20.91
CA LEU A 93 -16.15 -7.09 -20.63
C LEU A 93 -17.67 -7.25 -20.57
N ASP A 94 -18.27 -8.02 -21.50
CA ASP A 94 -19.72 -8.28 -21.52
C ASP A 94 -20.20 -9.02 -20.25
N LYS A 95 -19.38 -9.98 -19.75
CA LYS A 95 -19.69 -10.70 -18.51
C LYS A 95 -19.66 -9.77 -17.32
N TYR A 96 -18.62 -8.94 -17.23
CA TYR A 96 -18.47 -8.00 -16.12
C TYR A 96 -19.54 -6.91 -16.15
N ARG A 97 -19.93 -6.39 -17.34
CA ARG A 97 -21.04 -5.45 -17.46
C ARG A 97 -22.36 -6.05 -16.98
N ARG A 98 -22.68 -7.29 -17.34
CA ARG A 98 -23.90 -7.98 -16.83
C ARG A 98 -23.86 -8.10 -15.31
N HIS A 99 -22.74 -8.55 -14.75
CA HIS A 99 -22.58 -8.65 -13.29
C HIS A 99 -22.73 -7.30 -12.59
N MET A 100 -22.15 -6.22 -13.15
CA MET A 100 -22.32 -4.85 -12.67
C MET A 100 -23.81 -4.45 -12.61
N HIS A 101 -24.58 -4.72 -13.67
CA HIS A 101 -26.01 -4.41 -13.69
C HIS A 101 -26.81 -5.26 -12.68
N GLU A 102 -26.52 -6.55 -12.56
CA GLU A 102 -27.18 -7.46 -11.60
C GLU A 102 -26.94 -7.00 -10.15
N THR A 103 -25.70 -6.68 -9.80
CA THR A 103 -25.35 -6.21 -8.46
C THR A 103 -25.92 -4.82 -8.16
N ALA A 104 -25.95 -3.91 -9.15
CA ALA A 104 -26.59 -2.60 -9.01
C ALA A 104 -28.10 -2.71 -8.76
N GLN A 105 -28.81 -3.61 -9.49
CA GLN A 105 -30.23 -3.87 -9.26
C GLN A 105 -30.50 -4.43 -7.85
N LYS A 106 -29.66 -5.38 -7.40
CA LYS A 106 -29.72 -5.94 -6.04
C LYS A 106 -29.54 -4.84 -4.99
N ALA A 107 -28.53 -3.98 -5.18
CA ALA A 107 -28.25 -2.85 -4.29
C ALA A 107 -29.43 -1.87 -4.21
N ALA A 108 -30.02 -1.50 -5.36
CA ALA A 108 -31.17 -0.60 -5.43
C ALA A 108 -32.42 -1.18 -4.73
N ARG A 109 -32.66 -2.49 -4.85
CA ARG A 109 -33.77 -3.18 -4.12
C ARG A 109 -33.52 -3.16 -2.62
N THR A 110 -32.31 -3.55 -2.20
CA THR A 110 -31.91 -3.55 -0.78
C THR A 110 -32.01 -2.17 -0.16
N GLU A 111 -31.65 -1.12 -0.88
CA GLU A 111 -31.76 0.26 -0.39
C GLU A 111 -33.23 0.67 -0.18
N LYS A 112 -34.12 0.34 -1.12
CA LYS A 112 -35.58 0.59 -0.97
C LYS A 112 -36.16 -0.18 0.22
N GLU A 113 -35.79 -1.46 0.38
CA GLU A 113 -36.22 -2.27 1.51
C GLU A 113 -35.73 -1.70 2.85
N TYR A 114 -34.47 -1.28 2.90
CA TYR A 114 -33.88 -0.66 4.08
C TYR A 114 -34.62 0.62 4.50
N GLN A 115 -34.91 1.51 3.54
CA GLN A 115 -35.62 2.76 3.81
C GLN A 115 -37.08 2.53 4.28
N ALA A 116 -37.71 1.43 3.87
CA ALA A 116 -39.05 1.07 4.29
C ALA A 116 -39.11 0.36 5.68
N MET A 117 -37.96 -0.04 6.25
CA MET A 117 -37.90 -0.74 7.53
C MET A 117 -38.07 0.23 8.71
N PRO A 118 -38.67 -0.22 9.84
CA PRO A 118 -38.62 0.50 11.11
C PRO A 118 -37.18 0.69 11.60
N ALA A 119 -36.90 1.78 12.34
CA ALA A 119 -35.53 2.14 12.78
C ALA A 119 -34.80 1.02 13.52
N GLU A 120 -35.50 0.28 14.39
CA GLU A 120 -34.95 -0.85 15.12
C GLU A 120 -34.43 -1.96 14.17
N LYS A 121 -35.20 -2.29 13.13
CA LYS A 121 -34.79 -3.29 12.13
C LYS A 121 -33.69 -2.75 11.21
N GLN A 122 -33.69 -1.46 10.89
CA GLN A 122 -32.62 -0.83 10.12
C GLN A 122 -31.27 -1.00 10.80
N MET A 123 -31.17 -0.81 12.10
CA MET A 123 -29.94 -0.98 12.87
C MET A 123 -29.35 -2.39 12.70
N HIS A 124 -30.14 -3.44 12.77
CA HIS A 124 -29.68 -4.82 12.57
C HIS A 124 -29.36 -5.15 11.11
N PHE A 125 -30.06 -4.54 10.16
CA PHE A 125 -29.90 -4.79 8.74
C PHE A 125 -28.77 -3.95 8.09
N LYS A 126 -28.29 -2.88 8.75
CA LYS A 126 -27.29 -1.93 8.27
C LYS A 126 -26.04 -2.64 7.70
N ASN A 127 -25.50 -3.62 8.42
CA ASN A 127 -24.30 -4.33 7.98
C ASN A 127 -24.51 -5.13 6.69
N THR A 128 -25.67 -5.78 6.53
CA THR A 128 -26.05 -6.52 5.33
C THR A 128 -26.22 -5.58 4.14
N ARG A 129 -26.92 -4.46 4.34
CA ARG A 129 -27.06 -3.39 3.35
C ARG A 129 -25.69 -2.89 2.89
N ASN A 130 -24.82 -2.50 3.81
CA ASN A 130 -23.50 -1.97 3.48
C ASN A 130 -22.65 -2.99 2.69
N HIS A 131 -22.76 -4.28 3.00
CA HIS A 131 -22.08 -5.33 2.23
C HIS A 131 -22.58 -5.41 0.79
N ILE A 132 -23.90 -5.36 0.56
CA ILE A 132 -24.49 -5.42 -0.78
C ILE A 132 -24.14 -4.17 -1.60
N LEU A 133 -24.19 -2.98 -0.99
CA LEU A 133 -23.79 -1.74 -1.64
C LEU A 133 -22.31 -1.75 -2.05
N LYS A 134 -21.44 -2.28 -1.16
CA LYS A 134 -20.01 -2.48 -1.46
C LYS A 134 -19.82 -3.43 -2.65
N GLU A 135 -20.50 -4.59 -2.65
CA GLU A 135 -20.42 -5.57 -3.75
C GLU A 135 -20.78 -4.94 -5.10
N ALA A 136 -21.84 -4.12 -5.15
CA ALA A 136 -22.24 -3.40 -6.34
C ALA A 136 -21.19 -2.35 -6.76
N ARG A 137 -20.65 -1.58 -5.82
CA ARG A 137 -19.60 -0.59 -6.09
C ARG A 137 -18.32 -1.25 -6.59
N ASP A 138 -17.91 -2.37 -6.02
CA ASP A 138 -16.72 -3.11 -6.45
C ASP A 138 -16.92 -3.70 -7.86
N ALA A 139 -18.10 -4.23 -8.18
CA ALA A 139 -18.42 -4.72 -9.52
C ALA A 139 -18.37 -3.60 -10.58
N GLU A 140 -18.88 -2.41 -10.24
CA GLU A 140 -18.81 -1.22 -11.09
C GLU A 140 -17.36 -0.79 -11.32
N LEU A 141 -16.59 -0.57 -10.25
CA LEU A 141 -15.21 -0.09 -10.33
C LEU A 141 -14.27 -1.08 -11.04
N ASN A 142 -14.48 -2.39 -10.89
CA ASN A 142 -13.66 -3.39 -11.57
C ASN A 142 -13.61 -3.25 -13.09
N VAL A 143 -14.61 -2.61 -13.66
CA VAL A 143 -14.76 -2.39 -15.11
C VAL A 143 -14.49 -0.94 -15.47
N THR A 144 -15.15 -0.02 -14.77
CA THR A 144 -15.13 1.40 -15.14
C THR A 144 -13.78 2.07 -14.88
N MET A 145 -12.96 1.55 -13.97
CA MET A 145 -11.57 2.00 -13.80
C MET A 145 -10.70 1.75 -15.04
N LEU A 146 -11.06 0.76 -15.88
CA LEU A 146 -10.30 0.44 -17.10
C LEU A 146 -10.84 1.12 -18.35
N VAL A 147 -12.18 1.16 -18.52
CA VAL A 147 -12.83 1.61 -19.75
C VAL A 147 -13.68 2.87 -19.58
N GLY A 148 -13.85 3.33 -18.35
CA GLY A 148 -14.63 4.54 -18.04
C GLY A 148 -16.03 4.52 -18.60
N GLY A 149 -16.44 5.66 -19.15
CA GLY A 149 -17.75 5.88 -19.78
C GLY A 149 -18.02 4.99 -20.97
N LEU A 150 -17.02 4.37 -21.61
CA LEU A 150 -17.23 3.47 -22.75
C LEU A 150 -17.98 2.18 -22.41
N ILE A 151 -18.22 1.90 -21.14
CA ILE A 151 -19.06 0.77 -20.70
C ILE A 151 -20.53 0.93 -21.13
N VAL A 152 -20.98 2.16 -21.43
CA VAL A 152 -22.35 2.45 -21.90
C VAL A 152 -22.61 2.04 -23.35
N ALA A 153 -21.55 1.74 -24.11
CA ALA A 153 -21.69 1.36 -25.53
C ALA A 153 -22.60 0.15 -25.68
N GLU A 154 -23.61 0.24 -26.59
CA GLU A 154 -24.51 -0.87 -26.88
C GLU A 154 -23.73 -2.10 -27.33
N ASN A 155 -22.82 -1.91 -28.31
CA ASN A 155 -21.88 -2.93 -28.77
C ASN A 155 -20.49 -2.70 -28.16
N LEU A 156 -20.05 -3.61 -27.30
CA LEU A 156 -18.73 -3.55 -26.67
C LEU A 156 -17.58 -4.10 -27.54
N ALA A 157 -17.87 -4.69 -28.71
CA ALA A 157 -16.81 -5.29 -29.55
C ALA A 157 -15.74 -4.28 -30.00
N PRO A 158 -16.09 -3.06 -30.49
CA PRO A 158 -15.08 -2.05 -30.84
C PRO A 158 -14.27 -1.56 -29.63
N VAL A 159 -14.91 -1.42 -28.46
CA VAL A 159 -14.26 -1.02 -27.22
C VAL A 159 -13.23 -2.08 -26.78
N LYS A 160 -13.63 -3.36 -26.80
CA LYS A 160 -12.73 -4.49 -26.47
C LYS A 160 -11.53 -4.54 -27.41
N GLU A 161 -11.76 -4.42 -28.72
CA GLU A 161 -10.69 -4.43 -29.72
C GLU A 161 -9.70 -3.29 -29.49
N ALA A 162 -10.17 -2.06 -29.30
CA ALA A 162 -9.35 -0.88 -29.09
C ALA A 162 -8.49 -1.01 -27.81
N TYR A 163 -9.08 -1.43 -26.68
CA TYR A 163 -8.33 -1.60 -25.43
C TYR A 163 -7.39 -2.81 -25.45
N LEU A 164 -7.74 -3.92 -26.08
CA LEU A 164 -6.81 -5.05 -26.26
C LEU A 164 -5.62 -4.65 -27.11
N ALA A 165 -5.82 -3.86 -28.17
CA ALA A 165 -4.74 -3.31 -28.98
C ALA A 165 -3.85 -2.38 -28.14
N LEU A 166 -4.44 -1.48 -27.32
CA LEU A 166 -3.73 -0.57 -26.42
C LEU A 166 -2.83 -1.33 -25.45
N TYR A 167 -3.39 -2.29 -24.71
CA TYR A 167 -2.59 -3.07 -23.73
C TYR A 167 -1.56 -3.97 -24.39
N THR A 168 -1.81 -4.45 -25.61
CA THR A 168 -0.83 -5.21 -26.38
C THR A 168 0.35 -4.34 -26.81
N ALA A 169 0.08 -3.12 -27.32
CA ALA A 169 1.12 -2.15 -27.66
C ALA A 169 1.93 -1.72 -26.42
N ALA A 170 1.23 -1.48 -25.30
CA ALA A 170 1.87 -1.17 -24.01
C ALA A 170 2.78 -2.30 -23.51
N ALA A 171 2.35 -3.56 -23.61
CA ALA A 171 3.18 -4.71 -23.23
C ALA A 171 4.44 -4.83 -24.11
N LYS A 172 4.32 -4.62 -25.43
CA LYS A 172 5.47 -4.59 -26.34
C LYS A 172 6.46 -3.48 -25.97
N LEU A 173 5.95 -2.29 -25.66
CA LEU A 173 6.79 -1.14 -25.26
C LEU A 173 7.52 -1.43 -23.96
N ARG A 174 6.83 -1.97 -22.95
CA ARG A 174 7.43 -2.41 -21.69
C ARG A 174 8.58 -3.39 -21.91
N ASP A 175 8.36 -4.40 -22.74
CA ASP A 175 9.36 -5.45 -22.99
C ASP A 175 10.55 -4.91 -23.77
N ALA A 176 10.34 -3.98 -24.72
CA ALA A 176 11.40 -3.27 -25.43
C ALA A 176 12.24 -2.39 -24.48
N ARG A 177 11.60 -1.64 -23.57
CA ARG A 177 12.28 -0.84 -22.54
C ARG A 177 13.12 -1.70 -21.59
N ARG A 178 12.60 -2.89 -21.18
CA ARG A 178 13.36 -3.86 -20.37
C ARG A 178 14.58 -4.39 -21.09
N LEU A 179 14.46 -4.70 -22.37
CA LEU A 179 15.59 -5.16 -23.18
C LEU A 179 16.65 -4.07 -23.33
N ARG A 180 16.22 -2.83 -23.59
CA ARG A 180 17.10 -1.65 -23.64
C ARG A 180 17.87 -1.48 -22.33
N ALA A 181 17.18 -1.52 -21.19
CA ALA A 181 17.81 -1.38 -19.88
C ALA A 181 18.88 -2.46 -19.64
N ARG A 182 18.63 -3.71 -20.08
CA ARG A 182 19.61 -4.79 -19.98
C ARG A 182 20.87 -4.51 -20.83
N TRP A 183 20.72 -3.98 -22.04
CA TRP A 183 21.87 -3.62 -22.89
C TRP A 183 22.60 -2.39 -22.34
N GLN A 184 21.89 -1.45 -21.71
CA GLN A 184 22.51 -0.30 -21.04
C GLN A 184 23.46 -0.76 -19.93
N LEU A 185 23.03 -1.70 -19.08
CA LEU A 185 23.91 -2.28 -18.05
C LEU A 185 25.16 -2.95 -18.62
N GLU A 186 25.06 -3.53 -19.83
CA GLU A 186 26.23 -4.10 -20.51
C GLU A 186 27.20 -3.02 -20.97
N VAL A 187 26.70 -1.92 -21.53
CA VAL A 187 27.51 -0.76 -21.94
C VAL A 187 28.21 -0.18 -20.71
N ASP A 188 27.46 0.14 -19.67
CA ASP A 188 27.98 0.77 -18.46
C ASP A 188 29.10 -0.06 -17.78
N ASP A 189 28.93 -1.39 -17.71
CA ASP A 189 29.97 -2.28 -17.16
C ASP A 189 31.23 -2.34 -18.03
N LEU A 190 31.07 -2.37 -19.38
CA LEU A 190 32.20 -2.39 -20.29
C LEU A 190 32.94 -1.05 -20.30
N GLU A 191 32.22 0.07 -20.25
CA GLU A 191 32.81 1.41 -20.12
C GLU A 191 33.65 1.56 -18.87
N HIS A 192 33.07 1.09 -17.71
CA HIS A 192 33.82 1.11 -16.46
C HIS A 192 35.10 0.26 -16.51
N ARG A 193 35.05 -0.87 -17.25
CA ARG A 193 36.24 -1.71 -17.52
C ARG A 193 37.16 -1.19 -18.60
N LYS A 194 36.84 -0.04 -19.23
CA LYS A 194 37.57 0.53 -20.39
C LYS A 194 37.69 -0.46 -21.56
N LYS A 195 36.60 -1.22 -21.85
CA LYS A 195 36.52 -2.19 -22.94
C LYS A 195 35.68 -1.67 -24.09
N ASP A 196 35.80 -2.29 -25.26
CA ASP A 196 34.98 -1.96 -26.43
C ASP A 196 33.50 -2.15 -26.20
N VAL A 197 32.71 -1.11 -26.45
CA VAL A 197 31.27 -1.05 -26.29
C VAL A 197 30.48 -1.07 -27.60
N SER A 198 31.18 -1.12 -28.75
CA SER A 198 30.59 -0.99 -30.10
C SER A 198 29.41 -1.96 -30.30
N LYS A 199 29.61 -3.24 -29.92
CA LYS A 199 28.60 -4.30 -30.07
C LYS A 199 27.35 -4.08 -29.20
N PRO A 200 27.41 -3.83 -27.89
CA PRO A 200 26.21 -3.53 -27.11
C PRO A 200 25.56 -2.19 -27.45
N GLN A 201 26.34 -1.16 -27.85
CA GLN A 201 25.78 0.11 -28.33
C GLN A 201 24.98 -0.07 -29.63
N SER A 202 25.42 -0.94 -30.55
CA SER A 202 24.63 -1.25 -31.74
C SER A 202 23.25 -1.91 -31.37
N LYS A 203 23.25 -2.73 -30.33
CA LYS A 203 21.99 -3.33 -29.79
C LYS A 203 21.09 -2.28 -29.15
N LEU A 204 21.64 -1.32 -28.42
CA LEU A 204 20.88 -0.18 -27.88
C LEU A 204 20.15 0.59 -28.98
N LYS A 205 20.85 0.94 -30.09
CA LYS A 205 20.21 1.64 -31.22
C LYS A 205 19.03 0.86 -31.80
N VAL A 206 19.15 -0.45 -31.92
CA VAL A 206 18.02 -1.31 -32.35
C VAL A 206 16.87 -1.27 -31.37
N CYS A 207 17.16 -1.32 -30.06
CA CYS A 207 16.14 -1.19 -29.03
C CYS A 207 15.45 0.18 -29.06
N ASP A 208 16.20 1.27 -29.24
CA ASP A 208 15.66 2.63 -29.35
C ASP A 208 14.70 2.78 -30.54
N GLN A 209 15.07 2.23 -31.72
CA GLN A 209 14.16 2.18 -32.87
C GLN A 209 12.89 1.38 -32.61
N GLN A 210 13.02 0.24 -31.90
CA GLN A 210 11.88 -0.58 -31.54
C GLN A 210 10.95 0.14 -30.53
N ILE A 211 11.51 0.86 -29.58
CA ILE A 211 10.77 1.69 -28.61
C ILE A 211 9.97 2.76 -29.35
N GLN A 212 10.61 3.53 -30.25
CA GLN A 212 9.92 4.56 -31.06
C GLN A 212 8.74 3.99 -31.84
N LYS A 213 8.94 2.80 -32.45
CA LYS A 213 7.86 2.12 -33.17
C LYS A 213 6.69 1.74 -32.23
N CYS A 214 7.00 1.17 -31.07
CA CYS A 214 5.97 0.79 -30.09
C CYS A 214 5.24 2.02 -29.51
N GLU A 215 5.94 3.13 -29.30
CA GLU A 215 5.35 4.40 -28.85
C GLU A 215 4.37 4.97 -29.90
N ALA A 216 4.73 4.90 -31.19
CA ALA A 216 3.81 5.29 -32.26
C ALA A 216 2.59 4.39 -32.36
N GLU A 217 2.75 3.05 -32.20
CA GLU A 217 1.61 2.11 -32.12
C GLU A 217 0.70 2.44 -30.93
N LEU A 218 1.28 2.70 -29.74
CA LEU A 218 0.52 3.04 -28.53
C LEU A 218 -0.29 4.33 -28.72
N GLU A 219 0.32 5.36 -29.28
CA GLU A 219 -0.34 6.65 -29.52
C GLU A 219 -1.48 6.52 -30.55
N SER A 220 -1.31 5.70 -31.59
CA SER A 220 -2.39 5.37 -32.53
C SER A 220 -3.57 4.70 -31.84
N CYS A 221 -3.30 3.76 -30.88
CA CYS A 221 -4.36 3.12 -30.10
C CYS A 221 -5.09 4.13 -29.18
N LYS A 222 -4.36 5.04 -28.53
CA LYS A 222 -4.96 6.11 -27.71
C LYS A 222 -5.88 7.01 -28.53
N LYS A 223 -5.51 7.39 -29.75
CA LYS A 223 -6.37 8.20 -30.65
C LYS A 223 -7.66 7.49 -31.00
N LYS A 224 -7.63 6.19 -31.33
CA LYS A 224 -8.83 5.39 -31.57
C LYS A 224 -9.76 5.35 -30.36
N ILE A 225 -9.21 5.18 -29.15
CA ILE A 225 -10.00 5.21 -27.92
C ILE A 225 -10.60 6.59 -27.68
N ALA A 226 -9.86 7.68 -27.94
CA ALA A 226 -10.37 9.04 -27.83
C ALA A 226 -11.52 9.33 -28.81
N GLU A 227 -11.51 8.74 -30.02
CA GLU A 227 -12.61 8.81 -30.98
C GLU A 227 -13.86 8.08 -30.44
N LEU A 228 -13.68 6.89 -29.85
CA LEU A 228 -14.79 6.18 -29.19
C LEU A 228 -15.38 7.00 -28.03
N HIS A 229 -14.54 7.63 -27.21
CA HIS A 229 -15.01 8.50 -26.13
C HIS A 229 -15.86 9.66 -26.66
N LYS A 230 -15.46 10.30 -27.76
CA LYS A 230 -16.27 11.36 -28.40
C LYS A 230 -17.62 10.85 -28.89
N GLN A 231 -17.67 9.63 -29.42
CA GLN A 231 -18.90 9.03 -29.92
C GLN A 231 -19.94 8.81 -28.82
N TYR A 232 -19.50 8.44 -27.58
CA TYR A 232 -20.39 8.08 -26.48
C TYR A 232 -20.54 9.15 -25.39
N ALA A 233 -19.84 10.28 -25.50
CA ALA A 233 -19.85 11.36 -24.50
C ALA A 233 -21.24 11.97 -24.24
N GLY A 234 -22.21 11.82 -25.19
CA GLY A 234 -23.61 12.30 -25.03
C GLY A 234 -24.53 11.35 -24.27
N HIS A 235 -24.06 10.16 -23.84
CA HIS A 235 -24.91 9.22 -23.10
C HIS A 235 -25.07 9.67 -21.64
N ALA A 236 -26.31 9.54 -21.10
CA ALA A 236 -26.66 10.05 -19.76
C ALA A 236 -25.76 9.53 -18.61
N ASP A 237 -25.33 8.27 -18.69
CA ASP A 237 -24.49 7.65 -17.65
C ASP A 237 -22.99 7.74 -17.96
N TYR A 238 -22.58 8.36 -19.08
CA TYR A 238 -21.19 8.37 -19.52
C TYR A 238 -20.27 9.04 -18.48
N ASP A 239 -20.57 10.26 -18.06
CA ASP A 239 -19.75 11.04 -17.15
C ASP A 239 -19.62 10.38 -15.78
N ARG A 240 -20.71 9.76 -15.31
CA ARG A 240 -20.72 8.99 -14.05
C ARG A 240 -19.67 7.88 -14.05
N TYR A 241 -19.52 7.15 -15.16
CA TYR A 241 -18.54 6.07 -15.26
C TYR A 241 -17.15 6.58 -15.66
N GLN A 242 -17.10 7.68 -16.44
CA GLN A 242 -15.84 8.26 -16.90
C GLN A 242 -14.96 8.75 -15.76
N GLN A 243 -15.54 9.34 -14.73
CA GLN A 243 -14.83 9.80 -13.53
C GLN A 243 -14.20 8.67 -12.71
N ASN A 244 -14.56 7.41 -12.95
CA ASN A 244 -13.99 6.25 -12.28
C ASN A 244 -12.68 5.78 -12.92
N ILE A 245 -12.24 6.31 -14.06
CA ILE A 245 -10.97 5.92 -14.69
C ILE A 245 -9.85 6.17 -13.68
N ASP A 246 -9.00 5.15 -13.53
CA ASP A 246 -7.85 5.19 -12.62
C ASP A 246 -6.64 4.56 -13.29
N GLU A 247 -5.54 5.31 -13.32
CA GLU A 247 -4.27 4.87 -13.95
C GLU A 247 -3.38 4.06 -13.00
N GLY A 248 -3.77 3.95 -11.74
CA GLY A 248 -3.05 3.18 -10.72
C GLY A 248 -3.12 1.68 -10.99
N VAL A 249 -2.19 0.96 -10.39
CA VAL A 249 -2.09 -0.49 -10.47
C VAL A 249 -2.73 -1.12 -9.25
N ASP A 250 -3.75 -1.96 -9.43
CA ASP A 250 -4.36 -2.72 -8.32
C ASP A 250 -3.45 -3.90 -7.96
N LEU A 251 -2.70 -3.75 -6.86
CA LEU A 251 -1.74 -4.75 -6.38
C LEU A 251 -2.41 -6.10 -6.07
N ALA A 252 -3.66 -6.07 -5.59
CA ALA A 252 -4.41 -7.28 -5.23
C ALA A 252 -4.71 -8.21 -6.41
N ARG A 253 -4.78 -7.63 -7.61
CA ARG A 253 -5.14 -8.35 -8.85
C ARG A 253 -3.93 -8.81 -9.67
N LEU A 254 -2.72 -8.38 -9.30
CA LEU A 254 -1.49 -8.76 -9.99
C LEU A 254 -1.17 -10.25 -9.80
N VAL A 255 -0.58 -10.85 -10.83
CA VAL A 255 -0.02 -12.20 -10.71
C VAL A 255 1.40 -12.12 -10.13
N TYR A 256 1.90 -13.26 -9.62
CA TYR A 256 3.18 -13.33 -8.90
C TYR A 256 4.36 -12.67 -9.64
N ASN A 257 4.49 -12.91 -10.95
CA ASN A 257 5.59 -12.34 -11.73
C ASN A 257 5.50 -10.81 -11.89
N GLU A 258 4.29 -10.26 -11.90
CA GLU A 258 4.04 -8.82 -11.95
C GLU A 258 4.38 -8.16 -10.62
N ILE A 259 3.89 -8.73 -9.51
CA ILE A 259 4.25 -8.28 -8.15
C ILE A 259 5.76 -8.29 -7.93
N ARG A 260 6.45 -9.34 -8.42
CA ARG A 260 7.90 -9.43 -8.29
C ARG A 260 8.62 -8.24 -8.92
N THR A 261 8.08 -7.66 -9.98
CA THR A 261 8.65 -6.45 -10.61
C THR A 261 8.55 -5.24 -9.69
N LEU A 262 7.40 -5.08 -9.01
CA LEU A 262 7.14 -3.97 -8.08
C LEU A 262 7.84 -4.13 -6.71
N ARG A 263 8.39 -5.29 -6.40
CA ARG A 263 9.21 -5.47 -5.17
C ARG A 263 10.47 -4.63 -5.15
N ARG A 264 10.89 -4.06 -6.28
CA ARG A 264 11.92 -3.03 -6.30
C ARG A 264 11.43 -1.77 -5.59
N ASP A 265 10.21 -1.33 -5.90
CA ASP A 265 9.63 -0.09 -5.40
C ASP A 265 9.06 -0.23 -3.98
N LEU A 266 8.64 -1.47 -3.61
CA LEU A 266 7.93 -1.79 -2.38
C LEU A 266 8.80 -2.69 -1.50
N GLN A 267 9.38 -2.14 -0.43
CA GLN A 267 10.34 -2.82 0.44
C GLN A 267 9.83 -2.96 1.87
N LEU A 268 10.46 -3.88 2.63
CA LEU A 268 10.17 -4.16 4.04
C LEU A 268 11.44 -4.16 4.85
N ILE A 269 11.48 -3.36 5.92
CA ILE A 269 12.46 -3.45 7.00
C ILE A 269 11.81 -4.26 8.11
N PHE A 270 12.42 -5.40 8.47
CA PHE A 270 11.87 -6.37 9.40
C PHE A 270 12.10 -5.97 10.85
N GLN A 271 11.20 -6.43 11.73
CA GLN A 271 11.26 -6.26 13.18
C GLN A 271 12.51 -6.90 13.81
N ASP A 272 12.84 -8.12 13.41
CA ASP A 272 13.99 -8.85 13.93
C ASP A 272 15.16 -8.83 12.93
N PRO A 273 16.24 -8.06 13.24
CA PRO A 273 17.40 -7.99 12.38
C PRO A 273 18.22 -9.29 12.35
N TYR A 274 18.04 -10.19 13.34
CA TYR A 274 18.74 -11.48 13.37
C TYR A 274 18.18 -12.45 12.36
N SER A 275 16.88 -12.68 12.39
CA SER A 275 16.20 -13.63 11.49
C SER A 275 16.11 -13.13 10.06
N SER A 276 16.23 -11.80 9.84
CA SER A 276 16.08 -11.19 8.52
C SER A 276 17.31 -11.30 7.62
N LEU A 277 18.49 -11.59 8.18
CA LEU A 277 19.76 -11.67 7.45
C LEU A 277 20.23 -13.11 7.32
N ASN A 278 20.70 -13.50 6.12
CA ASN A 278 21.28 -14.81 5.90
C ASN A 278 22.69 -14.86 6.54
N PRO A 279 22.92 -15.70 7.58
CA PRO A 279 24.19 -15.73 8.28
C PRO A 279 25.39 -16.23 7.45
N ARG A 280 25.13 -16.82 6.28
CA ARG A 280 26.15 -17.32 5.35
C ARG A 280 26.57 -16.31 4.27
N MET A 281 25.93 -15.16 4.23
CA MET A 281 26.25 -14.08 3.29
C MET A 281 26.99 -12.97 4.00
N THR A 282 27.99 -12.38 3.33
CA THR A 282 28.64 -11.16 3.83
C THR A 282 27.70 -9.95 3.70
N VAL A 283 28.05 -8.85 4.36
CA VAL A 283 27.31 -7.57 4.24
C VAL A 283 27.21 -7.15 2.78
N GLY A 284 28.34 -7.16 2.05
CA GLY A 284 28.35 -6.79 0.64
C GLY A 284 27.44 -7.68 -0.23
N GLN A 285 27.44 -9.02 0.02
CA GLN A 285 26.57 -9.95 -0.68
C GLN A 285 25.09 -9.69 -0.36
N THR A 286 24.77 -9.42 0.92
CA THR A 286 23.39 -9.14 1.37
C THR A 286 22.83 -7.88 0.72
N ILE A 287 23.62 -6.82 0.58
CA ILE A 287 23.20 -5.55 -0.03
C ILE A 287 23.10 -5.72 -1.54
N SER A 288 24.09 -6.36 -2.18
CA SER A 288 24.14 -6.51 -3.65
C SER A 288 23.12 -7.50 -4.22
N GLU A 289 22.59 -8.44 -3.42
CA GLU A 289 21.61 -9.44 -3.87
C GLU A 289 20.37 -8.78 -4.49
N GLY A 290 19.83 -7.75 -3.85
CA GLY A 290 18.69 -6.98 -4.37
C GLY A 290 19.02 -6.27 -5.68
N MET A 291 20.19 -5.64 -5.79
CA MET A 291 20.63 -4.95 -7.00
C MET A 291 20.68 -5.88 -8.21
N VAL A 292 21.23 -7.08 -8.02
CA VAL A 292 21.30 -8.11 -9.09
C VAL A 292 19.91 -8.66 -9.43
N THR A 293 19.12 -8.99 -8.41
CA THR A 293 17.81 -9.62 -8.61
C THR A 293 16.84 -8.71 -9.36
N HIS A 294 16.92 -7.40 -9.13
CA HIS A 294 16.07 -6.40 -9.78
C HIS A 294 16.70 -5.77 -11.02
N GLY A 295 17.90 -6.24 -11.43
CA GLY A 295 18.54 -5.82 -12.66
C GLY A 295 19.05 -4.38 -12.65
N LEU A 296 19.49 -3.90 -11.48
CA LEU A 296 20.22 -2.62 -11.35
C LEU A 296 21.68 -2.78 -11.71
N LEU A 297 22.27 -3.94 -11.41
CA LEU A 297 23.62 -4.34 -11.73
C LEU A 297 23.64 -5.80 -12.19
N LYS A 298 24.67 -6.19 -12.94
CA LYS A 298 24.91 -7.59 -13.30
C LYS A 298 25.59 -8.32 -12.15
N LYS A 299 25.49 -9.66 -12.09
CA LYS A 299 26.08 -10.49 -11.03
C LYS A 299 27.58 -10.25 -10.80
N ASN A 300 28.33 -9.96 -11.87
CA ASN A 300 29.78 -9.69 -11.81
C ASN A 300 30.07 -8.29 -12.37
N ASP A 301 29.22 -7.32 -12.11
CA ASP A 301 29.38 -5.94 -12.54
C ASP A 301 30.60 -5.32 -11.84
N SER A 302 31.44 -4.64 -12.61
CA SER A 302 32.65 -4.03 -12.09
C SER A 302 32.39 -2.86 -11.13
N ARG A 303 31.20 -2.27 -11.18
CA ARG A 303 30.75 -1.16 -10.32
C ARG A 303 30.16 -1.67 -9.00
N MET A 304 29.95 -3.00 -8.83
CA MET A 304 29.22 -3.58 -7.71
C MET A 304 29.76 -3.13 -6.35
N GLN A 305 31.07 -3.17 -6.18
CA GLN A 305 31.69 -2.81 -4.90
C GLN A 305 31.50 -1.32 -4.58
N GLU A 306 31.65 -0.46 -5.58
CA GLU A 306 31.47 0.98 -5.43
C GLU A 306 30.03 1.32 -5.03
N GLU A 307 29.03 0.75 -5.73
CA GLU A 307 27.60 1.00 -5.45
C GLU A 307 27.19 0.45 -4.07
N VAL A 308 27.71 -0.72 -3.68
CA VAL A 308 27.48 -1.26 -2.32
C VAL A 308 28.09 -0.35 -1.25
N LEU A 309 29.30 0.16 -1.46
CA LEU A 309 29.95 1.06 -0.50
C LEU A 309 29.18 2.39 -0.36
N LYS A 310 28.65 2.97 -1.43
CA LYS A 310 27.78 4.16 -1.40
C LYS A 310 26.55 3.93 -0.51
N VAL A 311 25.89 2.79 -0.67
CA VAL A 311 24.73 2.43 0.16
C VAL A 311 25.12 2.18 1.61
N MET A 312 26.26 1.55 1.86
CA MET A 312 26.78 1.34 3.22
C MET A 312 27.05 2.67 3.91
N GLU A 313 27.71 3.60 3.23
CA GLU A 313 28.01 4.93 3.74
C GLU A 313 26.75 5.71 4.10
N SER A 314 25.73 5.74 3.21
CA SER A 314 24.45 6.40 3.48
C SER A 314 23.69 5.80 4.69
N CYS A 315 24.02 4.57 5.10
CA CYS A 315 23.47 3.92 6.29
C CYS A 315 24.41 3.99 7.52
N GLY A 316 25.53 4.73 7.44
CA GLY A 316 26.50 4.84 8.52
C GLY A 316 27.26 3.54 8.82
N LEU A 317 27.46 2.70 7.78
CA LEU A 317 28.24 1.46 7.86
C LEU A 317 29.65 1.69 7.29
N ALA A 318 30.67 1.38 8.09
CA ALA A 318 32.05 1.57 7.67
C ALA A 318 32.45 0.61 6.53
N PRO A 319 33.28 1.07 5.55
CA PRO A 319 33.68 0.28 4.38
C PRO A 319 34.33 -1.09 4.70
N TYR A 320 35.09 -1.18 5.81
CA TYR A 320 35.75 -2.42 6.22
C TYR A 320 34.77 -3.51 6.71
N PHE A 321 33.46 -3.19 6.83
CA PHE A 321 32.42 -4.17 7.13
C PHE A 321 31.98 -5.01 5.90
N LEU A 322 32.35 -4.61 4.69
CA LEU A 322 31.92 -5.23 3.43
C LEU A 322 32.02 -6.75 3.41
N HIS A 323 33.12 -7.31 3.95
CA HIS A 323 33.43 -8.74 3.92
C HIS A 323 33.04 -9.47 5.22
N ARG A 324 32.47 -8.78 6.21
CA ARG A 324 32.05 -9.39 7.47
C ARG A 324 30.69 -10.05 7.36
N TYR A 325 30.42 -10.99 8.26
CA TYR A 325 29.17 -11.74 8.35
C TYR A 325 28.23 -11.14 9.41
N PRO A 326 26.90 -11.28 9.27
CA PRO A 326 25.91 -10.70 10.19
C PRO A 326 26.12 -11.01 11.67
N HIS A 327 26.59 -12.21 12.01
CA HIS A 327 26.84 -12.62 13.40
C HIS A 327 27.94 -11.83 14.11
N GLN A 328 28.77 -11.09 13.37
CA GLN A 328 29.91 -10.27 13.91
C GLN A 328 29.48 -8.84 14.29
N PHE A 329 28.16 -8.53 14.23
CA PHE A 329 27.64 -7.19 14.43
C PHE A 329 26.67 -7.12 15.62
N SER A 330 26.57 -5.92 16.23
CA SER A 330 25.55 -5.60 17.23
C SER A 330 24.15 -5.55 16.59
N GLY A 331 23.09 -5.55 17.41
CA GLY A 331 21.71 -5.44 16.96
C GLY A 331 21.47 -4.21 16.07
N GLY A 332 21.93 -3.04 16.52
CA GLY A 332 21.79 -1.79 15.75
C GLY A 332 22.56 -1.78 14.42
N GLN A 333 23.78 -2.38 14.41
CA GLN A 333 24.52 -2.53 13.15
C GLN A 333 23.83 -3.48 12.19
N ARG A 334 23.24 -4.59 12.64
CA ARG A 334 22.44 -5.50 11.80
C ARG A 334 21.21 -4.79 11.26
N GLN A 335 20.55 -3.94 12.06
CA GLN A 335 19.42 -3.14 11.59
C GLN A 335 19.85 -2.20 10.47
N ARG A 336 21.00 -1.52 10.60
CA ARG A 336 21.57 -0.69 9.52
C ARG A 336 21.87 -1.50 8.25
N ILE A 337 22.33 -2.75 8.37
CA ILE A 337 22.53 -3.66 7.23
C ILE A 337 21.18 -4.00 6.57
N GLY A 338 20.14 -4.27 7.36
CA GLY A 338 18.78 -4.50 6.87
C GLY A 338 18.19 -3.29 6.14
N ILE A 339 18.42 -2.08 6.66
CA ILE A 339 18.05 -0.81 6.02
C ILE A 339 18.84 -0.68 4.70
N ALA A 340 20.16 -0.84 4.70
CA ALA A 340 21.00 -0.77 3.51
C ALA A 340 20.55 -1.75 2.42
N ARG A 341 20.22 -2.99 2.79
CA ARG A 341 19.66 -3.99 1.87
C ARG A 341 18.37 -3.50 1.20
N SER A 342 17.45 -2.92 1.97
CA SER A 342 16.18 -2.41 1.45
C SER A 342 16.38 -1.19 0.54
N LEU A 343 17.32 -0.30 0.87
CA LEU A 343 17.61 0.92 0.11
C LEU A 343 18.44 0.69 -1.15
N ALA A 344 19.17 -0.43 -1.22
CA ALA A 344 20.03 -0.79 -2.35
C ALA A 344 19.26 -0.90 -3.68
N VAL A 345 17.96 -1.16 -3.62
CA VAL A 345 17.09 -1.25 -4.80
C VAL A 345 16.39 0.06 -5.16
N GLN A 346 16.66 1.15 -4.41
CA GLN A 346 16.07 2.48 -4.60
C GLN A 346 14.53 2.44 -4.57
N PRO A 347 13.93 2.03 -3.44
CA PRO A 347 12.48 1.90 -3.32
C PRO A 347 11.80 3.27 -3.31
N ARG A 348 10.48 3.28 -3.57
CA ARG A 348 9.61 4.45 -3.36
C ARG A 348 8.83 4.34 -2.05
N PHE A 349 8.52 3.12 -1.63
CA PHE A 349 7.73 2.85 -0.44
C PHE A 349 8.39 1.77 0.41
N VAL A 350 8.53 2.05 1.71
CA VAL A 350 9.15 1.13 2.68
C VAL A 350 8.23 0.96 3.88
N VAL A 351 7.90 -0.29 4.18
CA VAL A 351 7.25 -0.65 5.44
C VAL A 351 8.33 -0.88 6.50
N CYS A 352 8.32 -0.10 7.57
CA CYS A 352 9.16 -0.29 8.75
C CYS A 352 8.34 -1.05 9.81
N ASP A 353 8.43 -2.39 9.82
CA ASP A 353 7.66 -3.25 10.73
C ASP A 353 8.40 -3.37 12.07
N GLU A 354 8.06 -2.52 13.04
CA GLU A 354 8.70 -2.42 14.36
C GLU A 354 10.25 -2.34 14.30
N ALA A 355 10.77 -1.58 13.34
CA ALA A 355 12.18 -1.54 12.95
C ALA A 355 13.15 -1.12 14.06
N VAL A 356 12.67 -0.60 15.19
CA VAL A 356 13.48 -0.12 16.30
C VAL A 356 13.14 -0.76 17.65
N SER A 357 12.08 -1.57 17.73
CA SER A 357 11.56 -2.10 19.01
C SER A 357 12.54 -3.02 19.76
N ALA A 358 13.44 -3.70 19.05
CA ALA A 358 14.42 -4.63 19.62
C ALA A 358 15.76 -3.96 20.00
N LEU A 359 15.85 -2.63 19.94
CA LEU A 359 17.08 -1.87 20.14
C LEU A 359 17.01 -1.05 21.45
N ASP A 360 18.15 -0.74 22.03
CA ASP A 360 18.23 0.20 23.15
C ASP A 360 17.90 1.64 22.70
N VAL A 361 17.44 2.49 23.63
CA VAL A 361 16.92 3.83 23.37
C VAL A 361 17.89 4.72 22.58
N SER A 362 19.20 4.62 22.88
CA SER A 362 20.21 5.44 22.20
C SER A 362 20.39 5.03 20.74
N ILE A 363 20.35 3.75 20.45
CA ILE A 363 20.43 3.20 19.09
C ILE A 363 19.12 3.43 18.34
N GLN A 364 17.95 3.32 19.01
CA GLN A 364 16.66 3.68 18.42
C GLN A 364 16.68 5.10 17.84
N SER A 365 17.12 6.08 18.65
CA SER A 365 17.19 7.49 18.19
C SER A 365 18.11 7.65 16.97
N GLN A 366 19.24 6.95 16.93
CA GLN A 366 20.15 6.99 15.77
C GLN A 366 19.52 6.38 14.51
N ILE A 367 18.75 5.30 14.63
CA ILE A 367 18.07 4.67 13.49
C ILE A 367 16.92 5.53 13.00
N ILE A 368 16.15 6.17 13.90
CA ILE A 368 15.07 7.07 13.56
C ILE A 368 15.60 8.29 12.78
N ASN A 369 16.67 8.92 13.26
CA ASN A 369 17.31 10.03 12.58
C ASN A 369 17.84 9.59 11.20
N LEU A 370 18.49 8.43 11.11
CA LEU A 370 18.91 7.87 9.82
C LEU A 370 17.75 7.71 8.83
N LEU A 371 16.61 7.17 9.28
CA LEU A 371 15.43 7.02 8.41
C LEU A 371 14.84 8.36 8.01
N TYR A 372 14.87 9.36 8.89
CA TYR A 372 14.45 10.72 8.61
C TYR A 372 15.34 11.38 7.55
N ASP A 373 16.67 11.32 7.70
CA ASP A 373 17.64 11.87 6.75
C ASP A 373 17.48 11.22 5.37
N LEU A 374 17.34 9.90 5.32
CA LEU A 374 17.11 9.14 4.10
C LEU A 374 15.78 9.48 3.41
N ARG A 375 14.74 9.81 4.18
CA ARG A 375 13.47 10.33 3.64
C ARG A 375 13.70 11.63 2.88
N GLU A 376 14.35 12.60 3.52
CA GLU A 376 14.61 13.92 2.92
C GLU A 376 15.52 13.82 1.69
N GLU A 377 16.60 13.01 1.77
CA GLU A 377 17.56 12.86 0.67
C GLU A 377 16.96 12.17 -0.57
N ARG A 378 16.06 11.19 -0.38
CA ARG A 378 15.59 10.30 -1.44
C ARG A 378 14.09 10.37 -1.70
N ASN A 379 13.38 11.26 -1.05
CA ASN A 379 11.90 11.39 -1.10
C ASN A 379 11.20 10.05 -0.83
N LEU A 380 11.64 9.33 0.22
CA LEU A 380 11.09 8.02 0.57
C LEU A 380 9.75 8.16 1.28
N THR A 381 8.82 7.27 0.96
CA THR A 381 7.55 7.14 1.66
C THR A 381 7.62 5.98 2.64
N TYR A 382 7.24 6.21 3.91
CA TYR A 382 7.26 5.17 4.93
C TYR A 382 5.85 4.83 5.45
N LEU A 383 5.61 3.53 5.66
CA LEU A 383 4.62 3.06 6.62
C LEU A 383 5.36 2.62 7.87
N PHE A 384 5.33 3.44 8.92
CA PHE A 384 6.08 3.21 10.15
C PHE A 384 5.19 2.56 11.21
N ILE A 385 5.38 1.26 11.41
CA ILE A 385 4.62 0.44 12.37
C ILE A 385 5.38 0.37 13.67
N THR A 386 4.75 0.76 14.77
CA THR A 386 5.31 0.62 16.11
C THR A 386 4.19 0.60 17.15
N HIS A 387 4.50 0.16 18.35
CA HIS A 387 3.67 0.30 19.54
C HIS A 387 4.12 1.47 20.43
N ASP A 388 5.28 2.10 20.13
CA ASP A 388 5.78 3.26 20.85
C ASP A 388 5.24 4.55 20.26
N LEU A 389 4.30 5.17 20.98
CA LEU A 389 3.65 6.42 20.58
C LEU A 389 4.61 7.63 20.60
N SER A 390 5.66 7.61 21.43
CA SER A 390 6.65 8.70 21.49
C SER A 390 7.48 8.72 20.22
N VAL A 391 7.87 7.57 19.70
CA VAL A 391 8.59 7.44 18.42
C VAL A 391 7.72 7.94 17.26
N VAL A 392 6.45 7.51 17.20
CA VAL A 392 5.53 7.90 16.12
C VAL A 392 5.29 9.41 16.14
N LYS A 393 5.12 10.02 17.30
CA LYS A 393 4.96 11.46 17.45
C LYS A 393 6.11 12.25 16.79
N TYR A 394 7.32 11.73 16.91
CA TYR A 394 8.51 12.39 16.40
C TYR A 394 8.68 12.26 14.89
N ILE A 395 8.42 11.07 14.32
CA ILE A 395 8.77 10.79 12.93
C ILE A 395 7.61 10.97 11.95
N SER A 396 6.34 10.83 12.42
CA SER A 396 5.20 10.69 11.51
C SER A 396 4.51 12.01 11.19
N ASP A 397 4.12 12.18 9.93
CA ASP A 397 3.29 13.29 9.47
C ASP A 397 1.81 13.06 9.85
N ARG A 398 1.27 11.86 9.56
CA ARG A 398 -0.07 11.42 9.96
C ARG A 398 0.01 10.10 10.69
N ILE A 399 -0.95 9.85 11.56
CA ILE A 399 -1.03 8.65 12.38
C ILE A 399 -2.37 7.98 12.20
N GLY A 400 -2.34 6.68 11.91
CA GLY A 400 -3.48 5.80 11.95
C GLY A 400 -3.45 4.94 13.20
N VAL A 401 -4.55 4.92 13.92
CA VAL A 401 -4.74 4.10 15.13
C VAL A 401 -5.55 2.87 14.78
N MET A 402 -5.02 1.68 15.08
CA MET A 402 -5.68 0.40 14.81
C MET A 402 -6.13 -0.30 16.09
N TYR A 403 -7.34 -0.84 16.04
CA TYR A 403 -7.89 -1.72 17.07
C TYR A 403 -8.54 -2.95 16.44
N LEU A 404 -8.13 -4.13 16.86
CA LEU A 404 -8.69 -5.44 16.47
C LEU A 404 -8.99 -5.57 14.97
N GLY A 405 -8.01 -5.19 14.13
CA GLY A 405 -8.06 -5.30 12.67
C GLY A 405 -8.79 -4.17 11.94
N ASN A 406 -9.22 -3.12 12.62
CA ASN A 406 -9.86 -1.95 12.02
C ASN A 406 -9.08 -0.67 12.32
N MET A 407 -9.16 0.30 11.40
CA MET A 407 -8.81 1.69 11.71
C MET A 407 -9.91 2.28 12.60
N VAL A 408 -9.51 2.94 13.68
CA VAL A 408 -10.45 3.63 14.59
C VAL A 408 -10.32 5.14 14.52
N GLU A 409 -9.10 5.64 14.26
CA GLU A 409 -8.84 7.07 14.08
C GLU A 409 -7.66 7.28 13.14
N LEU A 410 -7.66 8.36 12.36
CA LEU A 410 -6.58 8.79 11.50
C LEU A 410 -6.59 10.31 11.42
N ALA A 411 -5.46 10.96 11.74
CA ALA A 411 -5.30 12.39 11.58
C ALA A 411 -3.81 12.78 11.45
N TYR A 412 -3.54 14.08 11.37
CA TYR A 412 -2.17 14.60 11.53
C TYR A 412 -1.62 14.21 12.91
N SER A 413 -0.31 13.98 12.97
CA SER A 413 0.35 13.61 14.23
C SER A 413 0.03 14.57 15.37
N GLU A 414 0.11 15.87 15.12
CA GLU A 414 -0.20 16.90 16.12
C GLU A 414 -1.64 16.82 16.64
N ASP A 415 -2.63 16.57 15.76
CA ASP A 415 -4.04 16.50 16.14
C ASP A 415 -4.34 15.26 16.96
N ILE A 416 -3.79 14.11 16.60
CA ILE A 416 -3.92 12.86 17.39
C ILE A 416 -3.44 13.07 18.82
N PHE A 417 -2.31 13.76 19.04
CA PHE A 417 -1.77 13.97 20.38
C PHE A 417 -2.43 15.11 21.13
N ARG A 418 -2.93 16.15 20.44
CA ARG A 418 -3.59 17.30 21.06
C ARG A 418 -5.04 17.02 21.43
N ARG A 419 -5.79 16.39 20.52
CA ARG A 419 -7.23 16.16 20.64
C ARG A 419 -7.64 14.81 20.02
N PRO A 420 -7.32 13.70 20.69
CA PRO A 420 -7.82 12.40 20.25
C PRO A 420 -9.34 12.34 20.37
N ILE A 421 -10.03 11.95 19.30
CA ILE A 421 -11.50 11.96 19.25
C ILE A 421 -12.12 10.54 19.38
N HIS A 422 -11.31 9.49 19.24
CA HIS A 422 -11.77 8.14 19.55
C HIS A 422 -11.40 7.76 21.00
N PRO A 423 -12.34 7.20 21.81
CA PRO A 423 -12.07 6.83 23.20
C PRO A 423 -10.86 5.91 23.39
N TYR A 424 -10.59 5.02 22.45
CA TYR A 424 -9.42 4.16 22.49
C TYR A 424 -8.10 4.95 22.27
N THR A 425 -8.09 5.88 21.33
CA THR A 425 -6.92 6.75 21.09
C THR A 425 -6.62 7.60 22.31
N GLN A 426 -7.65 8.17 22.92
CA GLN A 426 -7.53 8.94 24.17
C GLN A 426 -6.87 8.12 25.27
N ALA A 427 -7.31 6.88 25.45
CA ALA A 427 -6.75 5.99 26.46
C ALA A 427 -5.30 5.61 26.17
N LEU A 428 -4.95 5.33 24.89
CA LEU A 428 -3.57 5.04 24.48
C LEU A 428 -2.62 6.21 24.76
N ILE A 429 -3.04 7.43 24.42
CA ILE A 429 -2.20 8.64 24.62
C ILE A 429 -2.06 8.96 26.11
N SER A 430 -3.12 8.79 26.89
CA SER A 430 -3.08 9.01 28.32
C SER A 430 -2.15 8.03 29.06
N ALA A 431 -1.83 6.90 28.47
CA ALA A 431 -0.89 5.92 29.01
C ALA A 431 0.59 6.28 28.78
N ILE A 432 0.88 7.33 28.00
CA ILE A 432 2.26 7.78 27.76
C ILE A 432 2.79 8.43 29.06
N PRO A 433 3.93 7.98 29.63
CA PRO A 433 4.52 8.62 30.79
C PRO A 433 4.88 10.09 30.49
N THR A 434 4.43 11.02 31.31
CA THR A 434 4.80 12.44 31.23
C THR A 434 5.79 12.78 32.32
N THR A 435 6.72 13.69 32.04
CA THR A 435 7.69 14.22 33.01
C THR A 435 7.10 15.36 33.84
N ASP A 436 5.86 15.73 33.61
CA ASP A 436 5.18 16.82 34.31
C ASP A 436 4.67 16.33 35.69
N PRO A 437 5.25 16.77 36.81
CA PRO A 437 4.91 16.33 38.17
C PRO A 437 3.50 16.81 38.62
N ASP A 438 2.92 17.81 37.96
CA ASP A 438 1.63 18.39 38.35
C ASP A 438 0.43 17.66 37.69
N GLN A 439 0.67 16.71 36.83
CA GLN A 439 -0.39 15.89 36.24
C GLN A 439 -0.77 14.68 37.11
N ASN A 440 -1.29 14.91 38.30
CA ASN A 440 -2.07 13.95 39.10
C ASN A 440 -3.42 13.60 38.44
N LYS A 441 -3.44 13.32 37.12
CA LYS A 441 -4.63 12.79 36.45
C LYS A 441 -4.71 11.30 36.69
N GLU A 442 -5.82 10.83 37.24
CA GLU A 442 -6.16 9.41 37.18
C GLU A 442 -6.05 8.96 35.73
N LEU A 443 -5.00 8.19 35.43
CA LEU A 443 -4.79 7.65 34.09
C LEU A 443 -6.00 6.78 33.75
N PRO A 444 -6.71 7.03 32.63
CA PRO A 444 -7.79 6.15 32.22
C PRO A 444 -7.22 4.79 31.81
N ILE A 445 -7.16 3.87 32.77
CA ILE A 445 -6.70 2.51 32.54
C ILE A 445 -7.75 1.84 31.62
N LEU A 446 -7.27 1.24 30.54
CA LEU A 446 -8.10 0.40 29.68
C LEU A 446 -8.44 -0.89 30.43
N GLU A 447 -9.66 -0.99 30.92
CA GLU A 447 -10.15 -2.18 31.61
C GLU A 447 -10.44 -3.32 30.62
N GLY A 448 -10.17 -4.55 31.05
CA GLY A 448 -10.46 -5.77 30.32
C GLY A 448 -9.44 -6.16 29.26
N ASP A 449 -9.48 -7.44 28.87
CA ASP A 449 -8.59 -8.03 27.87
C ASP A 449 -9.00 -7.68 26.45
N ILE A 450 -8.04 -7.76 25.52
CA ILE A 450 -8.29 -7.60 24.08
C ILE A 450 -9.14 -8.80 23.61
N PRO A 451 -10.31 -8.55 22.98
CA PRO A 451 -11.14 -9.64 22.46
C PRO A 451 -10.42 -10.43 21.35
N SER A 452 -10.82 -11.70 21.18
CA SER A 452 -10.24 -12.57 20.17
C SER A 452 -10.56 -12.08 18.74
N PRO A 453 -9.59 -12.01 17.82
CA PRO A 453 -9.82 -11.67 16.41
C PRO A 453 -10.54 -12.79 15.64
N ILE A 454 -10.71 -13.98 16.23
CA ILE A 454 -11.46 -15.11 15.63
C ILE A 454 -12.96 -14.82 15.71
N ASN A 455 -13.43 -14.40 16.88
CA ASN A 455 -14.83 -14.03 17.15
C ASN A 455 -14.86 -12.60 17.69
N PRO A 456 -14.61 -11.59 16.85
CA PRO A 456 -14.64 -10.21 17.32
C PRO A 456 -16.05 -9.81 17.78
N PRO A 457 -16.17 -8.89 18.74
CA PRO A 457 -17.44 -8.35 19.17
C PRO A 457 -18.28 -7.85 17.99
N LYS A 458 -19.59 -8.01 18.05
CA LYS A 458 -20.53 -7.44 17.07
C LYS A 458 -20.56 -5.91 17.24
N GLY A 459 -20.91 -5.19 16.19
CA GLY A 459 -20.93 -3.72 16.21
C GLY A 459 -19.54 -3.11 16.30
N CYS A 460 -19.39 -2.05 17.13
CA CYS A 460 -18.10 -1.44 17.40
C CYS A 460 -17.21 -2.43 18.15
N LYS A 461 -16.04 -2.78 17.60
CA LYS A 461 -15.15 -3.78 18.21
C LYS A 461 -14.59 -3.36 19.58
N PHE A 462 -14.56 -2.06 19.85
CA PHE A 462 -14.08 -1.50 21.12
C PHE A 462 -15.17 -1.40 22.19
N HIS A 463 -16.47 -1.66 21.89
CA HIS A 463 -17.58 -1.44 22.83
C HIS A 463 -17.42 -2.14 24.18
N THR A 464 -16.76 -3.31 24.24
CA THR A 464 -16.56 -4.08 25.47
C THR A 464 -15.61 -3.42 26.48
N ARG A 465 -14.79 -2.45 26.01
CA ARG A 465 -13.79 -1.72 26.80
C ARG A 465 -14.05 -0.20 26.81
N CYS A 466 -15.12 0.24 26.13
CA CYS A 466 -15.44 1.66 25.95
C CYS A 466 -16.35 2.15 27.10
N ARG A 467 -15.89 3.18 27.83
CA ARG A 467 -16.69 3.81 28.88
C ARG A 467 -17.91 4.58 28.35
N TYR A 468 -17.91 4.94 27.06
CA TYR A 468 -18.98 5.68 26.37
C TYR A 468 -19.90 4.75 25.57
N CYS A 469 -19.86 3.43 25.84
CA CYS A 469 -20.63 2.43 25.10
C CYS A 469 -22.14 2.64 25.24
N THR A 470 -22.86 2.64 24.11
CA THR A 470 -24.33 2.63 24.05
C THR A 470 -24.85 1.34 23.38
N GLU A 471 -26.16 1.15 23.34
CA GLU A 471 -26.77 -0.01 22.65
C GLU A 471 -26.44 -0.04 21.16
N GLU A 472 -26.35 1.13 20.50
CA GLU A 472 -25.94 1.21 19.09
C GLU A 472 -24.55 0.61 18.88
N CYS A 473 -23.60 0.90 19.79
CA CYS A 473 -22.23 0.37 19.72
C CYS A 473 -22.17 -1.17 19.76
N LYS A 474 -23.15 -1.83 20.39
CA LYS A 474 -23.19 -3.29 20.49
C LYS A 474 -23.70 -3.96 19.20
N HIS A 475 -24.49 -3.25 18.40
CA HIS A 475 -25.21 -3.83 17.27
C HIS A 475 -24.74 -3.34 15.91
N ALA A 476 -24.39 -2.07 15.78
CA ALA A 476 -23.96 -1.45 14.52
C ALA A 476 -22.46 -1.21 14.48
N VAL A 477 -21.83 -1.50 13.33
CA VAL A 477 -20.44 -1.10 13.06
C VAL A 477 -20.45 0.39 12.79
N PRO A 478 -19.59 1.20 13.47
CA PRO A 478 -19.48 2.63 13.16
C PRO A 478 -18.96 2.84 11.75
N ASP A 479 -19.49 3.85 11.07
CA ASP A 479 -19.02 4.26 9.77
C ASP A 479 -17.66 4.96 9.91
N TRP A 480 -16.79 4.84 8.90
CA TRP A 480 -15.54 5.59 8.78
C TRP A 480 -15.85 6.95 8.18
N VAL A 481 -15.80 7.98 8.98
CA VAL A 481 -16.21 9.34 8.59
C VAL A 481 -15.10 10.35 8.83
N GLU A 482 -14.99 11.34 7.95
CA GLU A 482 -14.18 12.53 8.15
C GLU A 482 -14.98 13.53 8.96
N VAL A 483 -14.52 13.86 10.17
CA VAL A 483 -15.20 14.79 11.10
C VAL A 483 -14.62 16.19 11.03
N GLU A 484 -13.34 16.30 10.66
CA GLU A 484 -12.62 17.53 10.36
C GLU A 484 -11.70 17.27 9.17
N PRO A 485 -11.21 18.28 8.45
CA PRO A 485 -10.30 18.06 7.33
C PRO A 485 -9.13 17.15 7.69
N HIS A 486 -9.01 16.03 7.00
CA HIS A 486 -8.02 14.97 7.23
C HIS A 486 -8.07 14.28 8.60
N HIS A 487 -9.14 14.47 9.39
CA HIS A 487 -9.36 13.78 10.65
C HIS A 487 -10.54 12.81 10.53
N PHE A 488 -10.23 11.54 10.46
CA PHE A 488 -11.18 10.44 10.26
C PHE A 488 -11.36 9.64 11.55
N VAL A 489 -12.58 9.21 11.81
CA VAL A 489 -12.89 8.37 12.96
C VAL A 489 -13.97 7.34 12.65
N ALA A 490 -13.86 6.15 13.28
CA ALA A 490 -14.91 5.12 13.31
C ALA A 490 -15.52 5.02 14.71
N CYS A 491 -16.37 5.95 15.08
CA CYS A 491 -17.03 6.01 16.37
C CYS A 491 -18.46 6.53 16.22
N HIS A 492 -19.44 5.96 16.99
CA HIS A 492 -20.81 6.49 17.05
C HIS A 492 -20.87 7.76 17.91
N HIS A 493 -19.93 7.93 18.87
CA HIS A 493 -19.86 9.02 19.83
C HIS A 493 -18.44 9.58 19.88
N PRO A 494 -17.95 10.27 18.80
CA PRO A 494 -16.64 10.88 18.83
C PRO A 494 -16.55 11.96 19.92
N LEU A 495 -15.39 12.08 20.55
CA LEU A 495 -15.11 13.06 21.62
C LEU A 495 -14.75 14.43 20.99
N LEU A 496 -15.73 15.13 20.44
CA LEU A 496 -15.57 16.44 19.77
C LEU A 496 -15.44 17.62 20.74
#